data_861547c5d7aecde430ac0a86a7e7dbfb
#
_entry.id   861547c5d7aecde430ac0a86a7e7dbfb
#
_cell.length_a   1.000
_cell.length_b   1.000
_cell.length_c   1.000
_cell.angle_alpha   90.00
_cell.angle_beta   90.00
_cell.angle_gamma   90.00
#
_symmetry.space_group_name_H-M   'P 1'
#
loop_
_entity.id
_entity.type
_entity.pdbx_description
1 polymer ?
#
loop_
_entity_poly.entity_id
_entity_poly.type
_entity_poly.pdbx_seq_one_letter_code
_entity_poly.pdbx_strand_id
1 'polypeptide(L)'
;MNILGLILSLIVSLEADFVQTKQVALMNEPQVSTGHLSYRAPEYMRWEYTSPQTMVWEIDGKQSNVNPQVQRLLRMIMASIAGENTPDERMKRESQKLFRSVNITMDEKTHAAQRVEMIEKNGDTTIIEFKNVTVK
;
A
#
# COMPACT_ATOMS: atom_id res chain seq x y z
N MET A 1 21.82 14.61 -14.92
CA MET A 1 20.96 13.99 -13.89
C MET A 1 20.59 15.04 -12.87
N ASN A 2 19.33 15.13 -12.54
CA ASN A 2 18.85 16.10 -11.57
C ASN A 2 18.90 15.54 -10.15
N ILE A 3 19.89 15.98 -9.38
CA ILE A 3 20.09 15.53 -8.00
C ILE A 3 18.91 15.91 -7.10
N LEU A 4 18.32 17.09 -7.33
CA LEU A 4 17.14 17.54 -6.60
C LEU A 4 15.94 16.62 -6.81
N GLY A 5 15.76 16.14 -8.03
CA GLY A 5 14.68 15.18 -8.31
C GLY A 5 14.86 13.87 -7.55
N LEU A 6 16.09 13.38 -7.43
CA LEU A 6 16.39 12.20 -6.66
C LEU A 6 16.09 12.40 -5.17
N ILE A 7 16.48 13.54 -4.61
CA ILE A 7 16.25 13.84 -3.19
C ILE A 7 14.75 13.92 -2.90
N LEU A 8 13.99 14.56 -3.78
CA LEU A 8 12.54 14.73 -3.59
C LEU A 8 11.78 13.42 -3.65
N SER A 9 12.31 12.39 -4.35
CA SER A 9 11.67 11.09 -4.45
C SER A 9 12.03 10.12 -3.34
N LEU A 10 12.99 10.49 -2.45
CA LEU A 10 13.48 9.60 -1.42
C LEU A 10 12.75 9.79 -0.11
N ILE A 11 11.89 8.80 0.22
CA ILE A 11 11.31 8.68 1.54
C ILE A 11 12.11 7.61 2.29
N VAL A 12 12.72 7.98 3.42
CA VAL A 12 13.52 7.09 4.24
C VAL A 12 12.64 6.27 5.16
N SER A 13 11.64 6.92 5.75
CA SER A 13 10.69 6.23 6.61
C SER A 13 9.33 6.89 6.54
N LEU A 14 8.30 6.10 6.81
CA LEU A 14 6.92 6.60 6.88
C LEU A 14 6.18 5.85 7.97
N GLU A 15 5.41 6.59 8.75
CA GLU A 15 4.44 6.06 9.69
C GLU A 15 3.08 6.64 9.34
N ALA A 16 2.05 5.81 9.34
CA ALA A 16 0.70 6.25 9.03
C ALA A 16 -0.34 5.35 9.67
N ASP A 17 -1.46 5.93 10.03
CA ASP A 17 -2.65 5.15 10.34
C ASP A 17 -3.40 4.89 9.04
N PHE A 18 -4.15 3.81 8.96
CA PHE A 18 -4.98 3.54 7.79
C PHE A 18 -6.38 3.12 8.17
N VAL A 19 -7.30 3.41 7.28
CA VAL A 19 -8.67 2.90 7.31
C VAL A 19 -8.88 2.14 6.01
N GLN A 20 -9.24 0.87 6.11
CA GLN A 20 -9.52 0.02 4.96
C GLN A 20 -11.01 -0.29 4.93
N THR A 21 -11.63 0.00 3.80
CA THR A 21 -13.05 -0.31 3.57
C THR A 21 -13.13 -1.33 2.44
N LYS A 22 -13.71 -2.50 2.74
CA LYS A 22 -13.90 -3.55 1.74
C LYS A 22 -15.39 -3.75 1.50
N GLN A 23 -15.82 -3.53 0.25
CA GLN A 23 -17.16 -3.79 -0.20
C GLN A 23 -17.19 -5.09 -0.98
N VAL A 24 -17.87 -6.09 -0.41
CA VAL A 24 -18.03 -7.41 -1.02
C VAL A 24 -19.39 -7.42 -1.74
N ALA A 25 -19.41 -7.88 -3.00
CA ALA A 25 -20.57 -7.79 -3.87
C ALA A 25 -21.84 -8.44 -3.30
N LEU A 26 -21.69 -9.47 -2.48
CA LEU A 26 -22.83 -10.20 -1.91
C LEU A 26 -23.21 -9.73 -0.50
N MET A 27 -22.52 -8.73 0.05
CA MET A 27 -22.81 -8.20 1.39
C MET A 27 -23.40 -6.81 1.28
N ASN A 28 -24.38 -6.54 2.15
CA ASN A 28 -25.07 -5.24 2.16
C ASN A 28 -24.26 -4.13 2.81
N GLU A 29 -23.34 -4.47 3.71
CA GLU A 29 -22.57 -3.49 4.43
C GLU A 29 -21.07 -3.67 4.18
N PRO A 30 -20.32 -2.57 4.05
CA PRO A 30 -18.87 -2.66 3.92
C PRO A 30 -18.21 -3.15 5.20
N GLN A 31 -17.10 -3.86 5.05
CA GLN A 31 -16.25 -4.26 6.16
C GLN A 31 -15.16 -3.21 6.35
N VAL A 32 -15.07 -2.65 7.55
CA VAL A 32 -14.10 -1.62 7.87
C VAL A 32 -13.06 -2.17 8.82
N SER A 33 -11.79 -1.98 8.46
CA SER A 33 -10.65 -2.35 9.29
C SER A 33 -9.76 -1.13 9.47
N THR A 34 -9.11 -1.05 10.62
CA THR A 34 -8.15 0.04 10.88
C THR A 34 -6.85 -0.54 11.36
N GLY A 35 -5.79 0.24 11.20
CA GLY A 35 -4.48 -0.20 11.63
C GLY A 35 -3.40 0.85 11.42
N HIS A 36 -2.17 0.39 11.45
CA HIS A 36 -0.98 1.23 11.36
C HIS A 36 0.02 0.64 10.37
N LEU A 37 0.60 1.51 9.57
CA LEU A 37 1.64 1.17 8.60
C LEU A 37 2.95 1.78 9.04
N SER A 38 4.00 0.95 9.09
CA SER A 38 5.39 1.41 9.26
C SER A 38 6.17 1.00 8.03
N TYR A 39 6.92 1.95 7.48
CA TYR A 39 7.78 1.71 6.33
C TYR A 39 9.16 2.27 6.62
N ARG A 40 10.20 1.53 6.24
CA ARG A 40 11.60 1.99 6.25
C ARG A 40 12.30 1.52 5.00
N ALA A 41 12.89 2.46 4.28
CA ALA A 41 13.65 2.14 3.09
C ALA A 41 14.84 1.23 3.43
N PRO A 42 15.28 0.35 2.54
CA PRO A 42 14.67 0.17 1.22
C PRO A 42 13.54 -0.86 1.17
N GLU A 43 13.44 -1.79 2.11
CA GLU A 43 12.59 -2.97 1.93
C GLU A 43 11.87 -3.42 3.20
N TYR A 44 11.71 -2.55 4.21
CA TYR A 44 10.98 -2.91 5.42
C TYR A 44 9.58 -2.32 5.40
N MET A 45 8.57 -3.15 5.66
CA MET A 45 7.18 -2.71 5.82
C MET A 45 6.51 -3.57 6.89
N ARG A 46 5.81 -2.91 7.81
CA ARG A 46 4.94 -3.57 8.77
C ARG A 46 3.54 -3.01 8.63
N TRP A 47 2.60 -3.89 8.33
CA TRP A 47 1.19 -3.58 8.16
C TRP A 47 0.42 -4.23 9.27
N GLU A 48 -0.02 -3.45 10.25
CA GLU A 48 -0.67 -3.97 11.44
C GLU A 48 -2.13 -3.58 11.47
N TYR A 49 -3.01 -4.58 11.49
CA TYR A 49 -4.42 -4.37 11.74
C TYR A 49 -4.67 -4.34 13.24
N THR A 50 -5.45 -3.36 13.71
CA THR A 50 -5.80 -3.22 15.12
C THR A 50 -7.28 -3.41 15.38
N SER A 51 -8.14 -3.27 14.36
CA SER A 51 -9.59 -3.40 14.49
C SER A 51 -10.18 -3.86 13.16
N PRO A 52 -11.21 -4.69 13.15
CA PRO A 52 -11.83 -5.37 14.29
C PRO A 52 -11.00 -6.52 14.85
N GLN A 53 -10.06 -7.04 14.04
CA GLN A 53 -9.18 -8.13 14.46
C GLN A 53 -7.73 -7.69 14.35
N THR A 54 -6.90 -8.18 15.24
CA THR A 54 -5.47 -7.91 15.22
C THR A 54 -4.76 -8.89 14.30
N MET A 55 -3.92 -8.36 13.41
CA MET A 55 -3.10 -9.16 12.50
C MET A 55 -1.92 -8.31 12.06
N VAL A 56 -0.76 -8.93 11.88
CA VAL A 56 0.44 -8.24 11.44
C VAL A 56 0.99 -8.92 10.19
N TRP A 57 1.20 -8.13 9.15
CA TRP A 57 1.98 -8.52 7.98
C TRP A 57 3.30 -7.76 8.01
N GLU A 58 4.40 -8.47 7.79
CA GLU A 58 5.72 -7.87 7.83
C GLU A 58 6.57 -8.37 6.67
N ILE A 59 7.23 -7.45 6.00
CA ILE A 59 8.19 -7.72 4.95
C ILE A 59 9.51 -7.07 5.37
N ASP A 60 10.58 -7.85 5.41
CA ASP A 60 11.91 -7.36 5.71
C ASP A 60 12.87 -7.98 4.69
N GLY A 61 13.16 -7.21 3.65
CA GLY A 61 13.95 -7.72 2.54
C GLY A 61 13.25 -8.90 1.85
N LYS A 62 13.88 -10.06 1.90
CA LYS A 62 13.33 -11.28 1.31
C LYS A 62 12.45 -12.07 2.29
N GLN A 63 12.48 -11.71 3.58
CA GLN A 63 11.70 -12.38 4.60
C GLN A 63 10.31 -11.79 4.68
N SER A 64 9.31 -12.66 4.83
CA SER A 64 7.92 -12.22 4.88
C SER A 64 7.07 -13.29 5.54
N ASN A 65 6.07 -12.86 6.31
CA ASN A 65 5.08 -13.76 6.92
C ASN A 65 3.76 -13.79 6.13
N VAL A 66 3.75 -13.23 4.92
CA VAL A 66 2.53 -13.15 4.11
C VAL A 66 2.60 -14.06 2.89
N ASN A 67 1.43 -14.44 2.37
CA ASN A 67 1.38 -15.24 1.15
C ASN A 67 1.88 -14.42 -0.05
N PRO A 68 2.28 -15.10 -1.15
CA PRO A 68 2.87 -14.41 -2.30
C PRO A 68 1.97 -13.34 -2.92
N GLN A 69 0.66 -13.52 -2.93
CA GLN A 69 -0.26 -12.54 -3.52
C GLN A 69 -0.29 -11.24 -2.72
N VAL A 70 -0.41 -11.35 -1.40
CA VAL A 70 -0.37 -10.19 -0.50
C VAL A 70 1.00 -9.54 -0.55
N GLN A 71 2.06 -10.32 -0.61
CA GLN A 71 3.43 -9.82 -0.70
C GLN A 71 3.62 -8.94 -1.94
N ARG A 72 3.10 -9.35 -3.09
CA ARG A 72 3.18 -8.55 -4.32
C ARG A 72 2.46 -7.22 -4.18
N LEU A 73 1.27 -7.24 -3.57
CA LEU A 73 0.50 -6.02 -3.32
C LEU A 73 1.27 -5.07 -2.41
N LEU A 74 1.80 -5.58 -1.31
CA LEU A 74 2.54 -4.75 -0.35
C LEU A 74 3.81 -4.18 -0.97
N ARG A 75 4.50 -4.94 -1.82
CA ARG A 75 5.69 -4.43 -2.52
C ARG A 75 5.33 -3.31 -3.50
N MET A 76 4.18 -3.39 -4.14
CA MET A 76 3.70 -2.32 -5.02
C MET A 76 3.43 -1.05 -4.23
N ILE A 77 2.81 -1.17 -3.05
CA ILE A 77 2.58 -0.04 -2.16
C ILE A 77 3.91 0.55 -1.68
N MET A 78 4.88 -0.30 -1.33
CA MET A 78 6.22 0.14 -0.93
C MET A 78 6.91 0.93 -2.04
N ALA A 79 6.84 0.45 -3.27
CA ALA A 79 7.43 1.16 -4.41
C ALA A 79 6.80 2.54 -4.57
N SER A 80 5.48 2.64 -4.40
CA SER A 80 4.78 3.92 -4.46
C SER A 80 5.21 4.87 -3.35
N ILE A 81 5.37 4.34 -2.12
CA ILE A 81 5.84 5.13 -0.98
C ILE A 81 7.28 5.62 -1.23
N ALA A 82 8.12 4.77 -1.82
CA ALA A 82 9.51 5.14 -2.11
C ALA A 82 9.64 6.19 -3.21
N GLY A 83 8.54 6.66 -3.78
CA GLY A 83 8.56 7.71 -4.79
C GLY A 83 8.60 7.20 -6.23
N GLU A 84 8.42 5.92 -6.45
CA GLU A 84 8.30 5.37 -7.79
C GLU A 84 6.88 5.62 -8.29
N ASN A 85 6.72 6.65 -9.08
CA ASN A 85 5.40 7.07 -9.57
C ASN A 85 4.79 6.06 -10.54
N THR A 86 5.63 5.22 -11.16
CA THR A 86 5.17 4.24 -12.13
C THR A 86 5.72 2.88 -11.74
N PRO A 87 4.88 1.93 -11.35
CA PRO A 87 5.35 0.55 -11.19
C PRO A 87 5.98 0.07 -12.47
N ASP A 88 7.01 -0.78 -12.38
CA ASP A 88 7.59 -1.35 -13.59
C ASP A 88 6.59 -2.29 -14.29
N GLU A 89 6.92 -2.68 -15.53
CA GLU A 89 6.03 -3.51 -16.34
C GLU A 89 5.72 -4.86 -15.69
N ARG A 90 6.67 -5.40 -14.94
CA ARG A 90 6.46 -6.66 -14.24
C ARG A 90 5.42 -6.50 -13.13
N MET A 91 5.51 -5.43 -12.34
CA MET A 91 4.56 -5.16 -11.26
C MET A 91 3.17 -4.90 -11.82
N LYS A 92 3.07 -4.19 -12.94
CA LYS A 92 1.78 -3.97 -13.61
C LYS A 92 1.15 -5.28 -14.04
N ARG A 93 1.93 -6.17 -14.66
CA ARG A 93 1.41 -7.48 -15.09
C ARG A 93 0.98 -8.33 -13.91
N GLU A 94 1.75 -8.30 -12.83
CA GLU A 94 1.41 -9.04 -11.61
C GLU A 94 0.10 -8.53 -11.00
N SER A 95 -0.09 -7.20 -10.92
CA SER A 95 -1.31 -6.63 -10.37
C SER A 95 -2.52 -6.96 -11.23
N GLN A 96 -2.37 -6.98 -12.56
CA GLN A 96 -3.46 -7.30 -13.49
C GLN A 96 -3.95 -8.74 -13.37
N LYS A 97 -3.13 -9.64 -12.83
CA LYS A 97 -3.56 -11.01 -12.57
C LYS A 97 -4.50 -11.10 -11.37
N LEU A 98 -4.35 -10.21 -10.40
CA LEU A 98 -5.10 -10.23 -9.15
C LEU A 98 -6.26 -9.26 -9.15
N PHE A 99 -6.09 -8.11 -9.80
CA PHE A 99 -7.03 -7.02 -9.74
C PHE A 99 -7.43 -6.56 -11.13
N ARG A 100 -8.70 -6.13 -11.24
CA ARG A 100 -9.21 -5.45 -12.44
C ARG A 100 -8.57 -4.07 -12.55
N SER A 101 -8.42 -3.39 -11.44
CA SER A 101 -7.73 -2.10 -11.40
C SER A 101 -7.11 -1.84 -10.03
N VAL A 102 -6.02 -1.08 -10.02
CA VAL A 102 -5.39 -0.57 -8.79
C VAL A 102 -5.04 0.88 -9.07
N ASN A 103 -5.60 1.79 -8.26
CA ASN A 103 -5.35 3.22 -8.37
C ASN A 103 -4.74 3.73 -7.07
N ILE A 104 -3.57 4.34 -7.15
CA ILE A 104 -2.88 4.90 -6.00
C ILE A 104 -2.84 6.41 -6.17
N THR A 105 -3.40 7.13 -5.19
CA THR A 105 -3.35 8.58 -5.14
C THR A 105 -2.24 9.00 -4.19
N MET A 106 -1.35 9.87 -4.68
CA MET A 106 -0.21 10.35 -3.91
C MET A 106 -0.53 11.70 -3.31
N ASP A 107 -0.03 11.94 -2.09
CA ASP A 107 -0.08 13.26 -1.49
C ASP A 107 0.91 14.18 -2.20
N GLU A 108 0.45 15.37 -2.61
CA GLU A 108 1.27 16.31 -3.37
C GLU A 108 2.44 16.88 -2.56
N LYS A 109 2.29 16.99 -1.26
CA LYS A 109 3.31 17.58 -0.40
C LYS A 109 4.37 16.57 0.02
N THR A 110 3.92 15.39 0.45
CA THR A 110 4.82 14.37 1.00
C THR A 110 5.29 13.38 -0.05
N HIS A 111 4.62 13.30 -1.17
CA HIS A 111 4.83 12.28 -2.23
C HIS A 111 4.60 10.85 -1.72
N ALA A 112 3.90 10.71 -0.61
CA ALA A 112 3.54 9.41 -0.05
C ALA A 112 2.16 8.99 -0.56
N ALA A 113 1.88 7.70 -0.51
CA ALA A 113 0.55 7.20 -0.86
C ALA A 113 -0.49 7.75 0.13
N GLN A 114 -1.56 8.32 -0.40
CA GLN A 114 -2.66 8.87 0.38
C GLN A 114 -3.86 7.94 0.36
N ARG A 115 -4.10 7.30 -0.78
CA ARG A 115 -5.26 6.43 -0.97
C ARG A 115 -4.93 5.35 -1.98
N VAL A 116 -5.35 4.13 -1.69
CA VAL A 116 -5.23 3.01 -2.60
C VAL A 116 -6.63 2.44 -2.84
N GLU A 117 -7.02 2.36 -4.11
CA GLU A 117 -8.30 1.75 -4.50
C GLU A 117 -8.01 0.53 -5.37
N MET A 118 -8.55 -0.61 -4.96
CA MET A 118 -8.35 -1.87 -5.65
C MET A 118 -9.70 -2.48 -5.99
N ILE A 119 -9.87 -2.87 -7.24
CA ILE A 119 -11.05 -3.61 -7.67
C ILE A 119 -10.60 -5.01 -8.07
N GLU A 120 -11.07 -6.01 -7.35
CA GLU A 120 -10.76 -7.40 -7.64
C GLU A 120 -11.52 -7.87 -8.87
N LYS A 121 -11.09 -8.99 -9.45
CA LYS A 121 -11.73 -9.51 -10.67
C LYS A 121 -13.17 -9.92 -10.46
N ASN A 122 -13.54 -10.30 -9.24
CA ASN A 122 -14.92 -10.65 -8.89
C ASN A 122 -15.81 -9.42 -8.61
N GLY A 123 -15.24 -8.21 -8.66
CA GLY A 123 -15.98 -6.97 -8.43
C GLY A 123 -15.88 -6.43 -7.01
N ASP A 124 -15.27 -7.15 -6.09
CA ASP A 124 -15.05 -6.65 -4.73
C ASP A 124 -14.12 -5.44 -4.77
N THR A 125 -14.42 -4.42 -3.98
CA THR A 125 -13.65 -3.17 -3.95
C THR A 125 -13.01 -2.99 -2.58
N THR A 126 -11.73 -2.66 -2.55
CA THR A 126 -11.01 -2.31 -1.33
C THR A 126 -10.45 -0.92 -1.47
N ILE A 127 -10.73 -0.06 -0.49
CA ILE A 127 -10.21 1.30 -0.43
C ILE A 127 -9.41 1.43 0.86
N ILE A 128 -8.17 1.88 0.75
CA ILE A 128 -7.32 2.13 1.90
C ILE A 128 -6.98 3.61 1.92
N GLU A 129 -7.30 4.28 3.01
CA GLU A 129 -6.97 5.69 3.21
C GLU A 129 -5.95 5.83 4.32
N PHE A 130 -4.88 6.56 4.06
CA PHE A 130 -3.81 6.81 5.03
C PHE A 130 -4.02 8.14 5.72
N LYS A 131 -3.87 8.14 7.04
CA LYS A 131 -4.07 9.31 7.90
C LYS A 131 -2.89 9.47 8.86
N ASN A 132 -2.71 10.68 9.36
CA ASN A 132 -1.65 10.99 10.33
C ASN A 132 -0.28 10.55 9.81
N VAL A 133 -0.02 10.86 8.55
CA VAL A 133 1.20 10.45 7.86
C VAL A 133 2.38 11.27 8.34
N THR A 134 3.41 10.59 8.82
CA THR A 134 4.70 11.19 9.15
C THR A 134 5.75 10.62 8.23
N VAL A 135 6.46 11.49 7.53
CA VAL A 135 7.48 11.12 6.55
C VAL A 135 8.81 11.70 6.98
N LYS A 136 9.86 10.88 6.88
CA LYS A 136 11.23 11.34 7.09
C LYS A 136 12.12 10.96 5.93
#